data_e2be9a9cfbcaf7e8a6263e18f9fc25d9
#
_entry.id   e2be9a9cfbcaf7e8a6263e18f9fc25d9
#
_cell.length_a   1.000
_cell.length_b   1.000
_cell.length_c   1.000
_cell.angle_alpha   90.00
_cell.angle_beta   90.00
_cell.angle_gamma   90.00
#
_symmetry.space_group_name_H-M   'P 1'
#
loop_
_entity.id
_entity.type
_entity.pdbx_description
1 polymer ?
#
loop_
_entity_poly.entity_id
_entity_poly.type
_entity_poly.pdbx_seq_one_letter_code
_entity_poly.pdbx_strand_id
1 'polypeptide(L)'
;MTEAAETAQQAFERHEHLAAHPGDDFARRAGLLISALAVALALTQAGKDSAQNAAIAAHLNANDTWTFYAQKVSRIEVLRAETEVLAALPKSPEAQAAKAAAGVRLQHLTMDSANTPANLQKRAEAAMHVQERQLHRYHRLETAAGALSIAIVLVSAAVVTRLRWLAWAGGVLGVLGAAGSLASVFGLI
;
A
#
# COMPACT_ATOMS: atom_id res chain seq x y z
N MET A 1 -0.30 7.89 -13.16
CA MET A 1 1.13 8.26 -13.42
C MET A 1 1.32 9.64 -14.05
N THR A 2 0.27 10.30 -14.50
CA THR A 2 0.31 11.60 -15.21
C THR A 2 0.35 12.81 -14.27
N GLU A 3 -0.33 12.76 -13.13
CA GLU A 3 -0.55 13.92 -12.26
C GLU A 3 0.73 14.42 -11.53
N ALA A 4 1.61 13.51 -11.12
CA ALA A 4 2.87 13.90 -10.49
C ALA A 4 3.90 14.45 -11.51
N ALA A 5 3.85 13.96 -12.75
CA ALA A 5 4.65 14.49 -13.84
C ALA A 5 4.16 15.88 -14.27
N GLU A 6 2.85 16.10 -14.30
CA GLU A 6 2.24 17.40 -14.62
C GLU A 6 2.55 18.44 -13.53
N THR A 7 2.49 18.07 -12.25
CA THR A 7 2.85 18.99 -11.15
C THR A 7 4.33 19.36 -11.18
N ALA A 8 5.20 18.42 -11.50
CA ALA A 8 6.63 18.67 -11.66
C ALA A 8 6.91 19.54 -12.91
N GLN A 9 6.24 19.28 -14.04
CA GLN A 9 6.33 20.08 -15.25
C GLN A 9 5.82 21.52 -15.03
N GLN A 10 4.68 21.70 -14.39
CA GLN A 10 4.16 23.03 -14.06
C GLN A 10 5.09 23.79 -13.10
N ALA A 11 5.77 23.11 -12.20
CA ALA A 11 6.79 23.73 -11.35
C ALA A 11 8.01 24.18 -12.19
N PHE A 12 8.43 23.38 -13.18
CA PHE A 12 9.53 23.71 -14.09
C PHE A 12 9.20 24.88 -15.02
N GLU A 13 8.01 24.89 -15.67
CA GLU A 13 7.59 25.96 -16.56
C GLU A 13 7.43 27.30 -15.82
N ARG A 14 6.92 27.27 -14.59
CA ARG A 14 6.84 28.47 -13.75
C ARG A 14 8.23 29.00 -13.35
N HIS A 15 9.24 28.10 -13.33
CA HIS A 15 10.64 28.43 -13.06
C HIS A 15 11.30 29.16 -14.21
N GLU A 16 11.04 28.78 -15.45
CA GLU A 16 11.62 29.41 -16.66
C GLU A 16 11.19 30.87 -16.79
N HIS A 17 9.93 31.18 -16.44
CA HIS A 17 9.43 32.55 -16.42
C HIS A 17 10.03 33.44 -15.30
N LEU A 18 10.47 32.85 -14.18
CA LEU A 18 11.09 33.57 -13.06
C LEU A 18 12.60 33.80 -13.26
N ALA A 19 13.25 32.99 -14.10
CA ALA A 19 14.68 33.11 -14.40
C ALA A 19 15.03 34.30 -15.34
N ALA A 20 14.04 34.96 -15.93
CA ALA A 20 14.20 36.02 -16.91
C ALA A 20 14.65 37.40 -16.35
N HIS A 21 14.84 37.54 -15.05
CA HIS A 21 15.34 38.78 -14.43
C HIS A 21 16.76 38.60 -13.85
N PRO A 22 17.83 38.96 -14.58
CA PRO A 22 19.19 38.92 -14.08
C PRO A 22 19.37 40.01 -13.02
N GLY A 23 19.41 39.61 -11.74
CA GLY A 23 19.69 40.52 -10.63
C GLY A 23 19.07 40.20 -9.28
N ASP A 24 18.17 39.23 -9.20
CA ASP A 24 17.55 38.87 -7.90
C ASP A 24 18.10 37.54 -7.36
N ASP A 25 19.19 37.63 -6.60
CA ASP A 25 19.81 36.46 -5.93
C ASP A 25 18.84 35.69 -5.05
N PHE A 26 17.78 36.34 -4.54
CA PHE A 26 16.74 35.69 -3.75
C PHE A 26 15.87 34.81 -4.62
N ALA A 27 15.41 35.30 -5.76
CA ALA A 27 14.59 34.50 -6.69
C ALA A 27 15.36 33.29 -7.22
N ARG A 28 16.64 33.43 -7.53
CA ARG A 28 17.51 32.33 -7.96
C ARG A 28 17.65 31.24 -6.89
N ARG A 29 17.89 31.63 -5.62
CA ARG A 29 18.00 30.68 -4.50
C ARG A 29 16.68 30.00 -4.21
N ALA A 30 15.58 30.74 -4.20
CA ALA A 30 14.24 30.19 -4.03
C ALA A 30 13.91 29.21 -5.14
N GLY A 31 14.31 29.50 -6.36
CA GLY A 31 14.19 28.64 -7.48
C GLY A 31 14.89 27.28 -7.33
N LEU A 32 16.15 27.30 -6.93
CA LEU A 32 16.90 26.07 -6.63
C LEU A 32 16.22 25.26 -5.51
N LEU A 33 15.70 25.93 -4.49
CA LEU A 33 14.98 25.29 -3.40
C LEU A 33 13.69 24.61 -3.90
N ILE A 34 12.89 25.29 -4.74
CA ILE A 34 11.69 24.72 -5.33
C ILE A 34 12.03 23.48 -6.17
N SER A 35 13.09 23.56 -6.99
CA SER A 35 13.52 22.40 -7.80
C SER A 35 13.94 21.21 -6.94
N ALA A 36 14.67 21.44 -5.86
CA ALA A 36 15.06 20.40 -4.92
C ALA A 36 13.84 19.78 -4.22
N LEU A 37 12.88 20.60 -3.79
CA LEU A 37 11.63 20.14 -3.17
C LEU A 37 10.76 19.38 -4.17
N ALA A 38 10.71 19.78 -5.44
CA ALA A 38 9.98 19.06 -6.49
C ALA A 38 10.56 17.68 -6.74
N VAL A 39 11.89 17.53 -6.78
CA VAL A 39 12.55 16.23 -6.87
C VAL A 39 12.24 15.35 -5.65
N ALA A 40 12.33 15.91 -4.44
CA ALA A 40 11.97 15.20 -3.21
C ALA A 40 10.50 14.76 -3.22
N LEU A 41 9.59 15.61 -3.68
CA LEU A 41 8.18 15.29 -3.84
C LEU A 41 7.97 14.14 -4.85
N ALA A 42 8.62 14.19 -6.01
CA ALA A 42 8.51 13.14 -7.02
C ALA A 42 8.98 11.76 -6.48
N LEU A 43 10.09 11.73 -5.76
CA LEU A 43 10.58 10.50 -5.12
C LEU A 43 9.62 9.99 -4.02
N THR A 44 9.04 10.90 -3.24
CA THR A 44 8.06 10.57 -2.21
C THR A 44 6.78 9.99 -2.82
N GLN A 45 6.30 10.56 -3.93
CA GLN A 45 5.13 10.06 -4.68
C GLN A 45 5.40 8.65 -5.23
N ALA A 46 6.56 8.42 -5.85
CA ALA A 46 6.94 7.08 -6.34
C ALA A 46 6.98 6.04 -5.20
N GLY A 47 7.48 6.42 -4.04
CA GLY A 47 7.48 5.58 -2.84
C GLY A 47 6.07 5.29 -2.32
N LYS A 48 5.18 6.29 -2.33
CA LYS A 48 3.76 6.16 -1.97
C LYS A 48 3.03 5.19 -2.90
N ASP A 49 3.19 5.36 -4.22
CA ASP A 49 2.55 4.51 -5.21
C ASP A 49 3.03 3.05 -5.09
N SER A 50 4.31 2.84 -4.82
CA SER A 50 4.88 1.52 -4.55
C SER A 50 4.26 0.88 -3.30
N ALA A 51 4.11 1.63 -2.20
CA ALA A 51 3.50 1.14 -0.97
C ALA A 51 2.02 0.82 -1.16
N GLN A 52 1.29 1.65 -1.91
CA GLN A 52 -0.11 1.42 -2.25
C GLN A 52 -0.30 0.14 -3.06
N ASN A 53 0.50 -0.04 -4.12
CA ASN A 53 0.45 -1.26 -4.95
C ASN A 53 0.77 -2.51 -4.14
N ALA A 54 1.75 -2.45 -3.24
CA ALA A 54 2.08 -3.55 -2.35
C ALA A 54 0.95 -3.86 -1.35
N ALA A 55 0.26 -2.84 -0.82
CA ALA A 55 -0.89 -3.01 0.05
C ALA A 55 -2.07 -3.67 -0.68
N ILE A 56 -2.37 -3.23 -1.91
CA ILE A 56 -3.41 -3.83 -2.75
C ILE A 56 -3.09 -5.29 -3.06
N ALA A 57 -1.87 -5.60 -3.46
CA ALA A 57 -1.45 -6.97 -3.74
C ALA A 57 -1.56 -7.88 -2.51
N ALA A 58 -1.17 -7.38 -1.33
CA ALA A 58 -1.31 -8.12 -0.08
C ALA A 58 -2.78 -8.34 0.30
N HIS A 59 -3.64 -7.32 0.08
CA HIS A 59 -5.09 -7.43 0.30
C HIS A 59 -5.73 -8.51 -0.58
N LEU A 60 -5.41 -8.52 -1.88
CA LEU A 60 -5.91 -9.53 -2.80
C LEU A 60 -5.46 -10.93 -2.38
N ASN A 61 -4.18 -11.11 -2.03
CA ASN A 61 -3.65 -12.38 -1.56
C ASN A 61 -4.33 -12.85 -0.26
N ALA A 62 -4.58 -11.94 0.69
CA ALA A 62 -5.32 -12.26 1.91
C ALA A 62 -6.75 -12.72 1.59
N ASN A 63 -7.46 -11.97 0.74
CA ASN A 63 -8.84 -12.29 0.35
C ASN A 63 -8.94 -13.64 -0.38
N ASP A 64 -8.04 -13.92 -1.32
CA ASP A 64 -7.98 -15.19 -2.03
C ASP A 64 -7.72 -16.36 -1.06
N THR A 65 -6.81 -16.17 -0.11
CA THR A 65 -6.48 -17.18 0.89
C THR A 65 -7.66 -17.42 1.84
N TRP A 66 -8.36 -16.36 2.28
CA TRP A 66 -9.57 -16.48 3.10
C TRP A 66 -10.71 -17.16 2.35
N THR A 67 -10.89 -16.84 1.08
CA THR A 67 -11.89 -17.49 0.22
C THR A 67 -11.61 -18.98 0.08
N PHE A 68 -10.35 -19.35 -0.15
CA PHE A 68 -9.93 -20.75 -0.25
C PHE A 68 -10.11 -21.49 1.09
N TYR A 69 -9.78 -20.85 2.20
CA TYR A 69 -10.04 -21.37 3.56
C TYR A 69 -11.53 -21.63 3.76
N ALA A 70 -12.39 -20.64 3.50
CA ALA A 70 -13.83 -20.75 3.67
C ALA A 70 -14.44 -21.88 2.82
N GLN A 71 -14.04 -21.98 1.56
CA GLN A 71 -14.47 -23.06 0.66
C GLN A 71 -14.03 -24.43 1.17
N LYS A 72 -12.80 -24.55 1.67
CA LYS A 72 -12.28 -25.82 2.19
C LYS A 72 -13.03 -26.24 3.45
N VAL A 73 -13.23 -25.31 4.39
CA VAL A 73 -14.00 -25.56 5.62
C VAL A 73 -15.43 -25.98 5.28
N SER A 74 -16.10 -25.23 4.40
CA SER A 74 -17.47 -25.57 3.97
C SER A 74 -17.55 -26.96 3.34
N ARG A 75 -16.59 -27.34 2.48
CA ARG A 75 -16.55 -28.69 1.91
C ARG A 75 -16.36 -29.78 2.97
N ILE A 76 -15.51 -29.54 3.96
CA ILE A 76 -15.30 -30.47 5.07
C ILE A 76 -16.60 -30.66 5.85
N GLU A 77 -17.32 -29.57 6.16
CA GLU A 77 -18.59 -29.63 6.90
C GLU A 77 -19.70 -30.38 6.09
N VAL A 78 -19.79 -30.09 4.79
CA VAL A 78 -20.74 -30.79 3.92
C VAL A 78 -20.44 -32.29 3.88
N LEU A 79 -19.19 -32.71 3.73
CA LEU A 79 -18.81 -34.12 3.71
C LEU A 79 -19.02 -34.81 5.05
N ARG A 80 -18.83 -34.08 6.19
CA ARG A 80 -19.20 -34.62 7.51
C ARG A 80 -20.69 -34.86 7.64
N ALA A 81 -21.51 -33.87 7.27
CA ALA A 81 -22.95 -34.00 7.29
C ALA A 81 -23.42 -35.14 6.38
N GLU A 82 -22.86 -35.26 5.17
CA GLU A 82 -23.15 -36.39 4.25
C GLU A 82 -22.81 -37.72 4.90
N THR A 83 -21.67 -37.83 5.57
CA THR A 83 -21.23 -39.06 6.23
C THR A 83 -22.15 -39.42 7.41
N GLU A 84 -22.64 -38.42 8.16
CA GLU A 84 -23.59 -38.61 9.27
C GLU A 84 -24.96 -39.07 8.75
N VAL A 85 -25.49 -38.45 7.69
CA VAL A 85 -26.74 -38.85 7.05
C VAL A 85 -26.64 -40.28 6.52
N LEU A 86 -25.55 -40.62 5.81
CA LEU A 86 -25.31 -41.97 5.31
C LEU A 86 -25.17 -43.04 6.44
N ALA A 87 -24.68 -42.61 7.61
CA ALA A 87 -24.59 -43.48 8.78
C ALA A 87 -25.98 -43.79 9.41
N ALA A 88 -26.95 -42.90 9.27
CA ALA A 88 -28.30 -43.03 9.79
C ALA A 88 -29.21 -43.85 8.85
N LEU A 89 -28.81 -44.07 7.60
CA LEU A 89 -29.59 -44.85 6.65
C LEU A 89 -29.48 -46.36 6.93
N PRO A 90 -30.52 -47.17 6.51
CA PRO A 90 -30.44 -48.63 6.57
C PRO A 90 -29.19 -49.15 5.86
N LYS A 91 -28.57 -50.20 6.44
CA LYS A 91 -27.33 -50.80 5.92
C LYS A 91 -27.56 -51.52 4.59
N SER A 92 -27.60 -50.77 3.49
CA SER A 92 -27.55 -51.34 2.13
C SER A 92 -26.09 -51.33 1.62
N PRO A 93 -25.73 -52.20 0.68
CA PRO A 93 -24.39 -52.19 0.06
C PRO A 93 -24.05 -50.84 -0.58
N GLU A 94 -25.02 -50.16 -1.19
CA GLU A 94 -24.89 -48.89 -1.84
C GLU A 94 -24.59 -47.76 -0.81
N ALA A 95 -25.33 -47.76 0.31
CA ALA A 95 -25.10 -46.79 1.40
C ALA A 95 -23.71 -46.93 2.03
N GLN A 96 -23.23 -48.17 2.18
CA GLN A 96 -21.89 -48.43 2.70
C GLN A 96 -20.81 -47.98 1.72
N ALA A 97 -20.97 -48.23 0.42
CA ALA A 97 -20.05 -47.78 -0.61
C ALA A 97 -20.00 -46.22 -0.69
N ALA A 98 -21.16 -45.55 -0.64
CA ALA A 98 -21.23 -44.08 -0.61
C ALA A 98 -20.56 -43.50 0.62
N LYS A 99 -20.77 -44.07 1.81
CA LYS A 99 -20.13 -43.67 3.04
C LYS A 99 -18.59 -43.82 2.98
N ALA A 100 -18.10 -44.94 2.44
CA ALA A 100 -16.68 -45.17 2.25
C ALA A 100 -16.06 -44.13 1.30
N ALA A 101 -16.74 -43.82 0.18
CA ALA A 101 -16.29 -42.79 -0.78
C ALA A 101 -16.27 -41.39 -0.16
N ALA A 102 -17.29 -41.02 0.62
CA ALA A 102 -17.32 -39.74 1.35
C ALA A 102 -16.19 -39.65 2.37
N GLY A 103 -15.92 -40.75 3.11
CA GLY A 103 -14.80 -40.82 4.06
C GLY A 103 -13.42 -40.63 3.42
N VAL A 104 -13.18 -41.25 2.25
CA VAL A 104 -11.94 -41.08 1.48
C VAL A 104 -11.78 -39.62 1.04
N ARG A 105 -12.85 -39.00 0.54
CA ARG A 105 -12.83 -37.56 0.12
C ARG A 105 -12.53 -36.64 1.32
N LEU A 106 -13.18 -36.90 2.46
CA LEU A 106 -12.93 -36.16 3.69
C LEU A 106 -11.47 -36.29 4.15
N GLN A 107 -10.95 -37.53 4.15
CA GLN A 107 -9.55 -37.80 4.49
C GLN A 107 -8.57 -37.06 3.58
N HIS A 108 -8.82 -37.09 2.28
CA HIS A 108 -7.98 -36.37 1.30
C HIS A 108 -7.97 -34.87 1.54
N LEU A 109 -9.12 -34.27 1.88
CA LEU A 109 -9.20 -32.82 2.18
C LEU A 109 -8.53 -32.44 3.50
N THR A 110 -8.56 -33.33 4.51
CA THR A 110 -7.98 -33.06 5.83
C THR A 110 -6.49 -33.38 5.89
N MET A 111 -6.00 -34.33 5.11
CA MET A 111 -4.59 -34.76 5.08
C MET A 111 -3.69 -33.93 4.14
N ASP A 112 -4.25 -32.99 3.35
CA ASP A 112 -3.44 -32.04 2.59
C ASP A 112 -2.68 -31.13 3.56
N SER A 113 -1.48 -31.55 3.92
CA SER A 113 -0.64 -30.91 4.96
C SER A 113 -0.24 -29.47 4.59
N ALA A 114 -0.10 -29.18 3.29
CA ALA A 114 0.26 -27.85 2.80
C ALA A 114 -0.88 -26.84 2.95
N ASN A 115 -2.13 -27.33 2.79
CA ASN A 115 -3.34 -26.50 2.79
C ASN A 115 -4.32 -26.89 3.90
N THR A 116 -3.82 -27.24 5.08
CA THR A 116 -4.72 -27.44 6.22
C THR A 116 -5.45 -26.13 6.55
N PRO A 117 -6.69 -26.18 7.08
CA PRO A 117 -7.40 -24.95 7.50
C PRO A 117 -6.55 -24.04 8.39
N ALA A 118 -5.82 -24.61 9.34
CA ALA A 118 -4.93 -23.86 10.23
C ALA A 118 -3.77 -23.15 9.48
N ASN A 119 -3.18 -23.81 8.47
CA ASN A 119 -2.10 -23.22 7.67
C ASN A 119 -2.64 -22.12 6.75
N LEU A 120 -3.83 -22.31 6.17
CA LEU A 120 -4.49 -21.30 5.34
C LEU A 120 -4.85 -20.06 6.16
N GLN A 121 -5.39 -20.26 7.36
CA GLN A 121 -5.68 -19.15 8.28
C GLN A 121 -4.41 -18.36 8.61
N LYS A 122 -3.33 -19.03 9.03
CA LYS A 122 -2.04 -18.36 9.32
C LYS A 122 -1.50 -17.57 8.11
N ARG A 123 -1.63 -18.14 6.90
CA ARG A 123 -1.19 -17.45 5.68
C ARG A 123 -2.04 -16.22 5.39
N ALA A 124 -3.36 -16.30 5.58
CA ALA A 124 -4.26 -15.17 5.42
C ALA A 124 -3.96 -14.05 6.44
N GLU A 125 -3.78 -14.40 7.71
CA GLU A 125 -3.38 -13.47 8.76
C GLU A 125 -2.03 -12.81 8.47
N ALA A 126 -1.04 -13.58 8.02
CA ALA A 126 0.26 -13.04 7.64
C ALA A 126 0.16 -12.05 6.47
N ALA A 127 -0.69 -12.32 5.48
CA ALA A 127 -0.94 -11.41 4.36
C ALA A 127 -1.65 -10.11 4.82
N MET A 128 -2.58 -10.20 5.78
CA MET A 128 -3.22 -9.02 6.39
C MET A 128 -2.21 -8.14 7.14
N HIS A 129 -1.28 -8.74 7.90
CA HIS A 129 -0.21 -7.99 8.55
C HIS A 129 0.75 -7.31 7.55
N VAL A 130 0.99 -7.93 6.39
CA VAL A 130 1.76 -7.27 5.32
C VAL A 130 0.99 -6.06 4.79
N GLN A 131 -0.30 -6.21 4.50
CA GLN A 131 -1.17 -5.12 4.06
C GLN A 131 -1.15 -3.95 5.05
N GLU A 132 -1.33 -4.20 6.33
CA GLU A 132 -1.35 -3.19 7.38
C GLU A 132 -0.03 -2.39 7.43
N ARG A 133 1.12 -3.07 7.39
CA ARG A 133 2.42 -2.41 7.35
C ARG A 133 2.58 -1.52 6.12
N GLN A 134 2.11 -1.97 4.95
CA GLN A 134 2.21 -1.17 3.71
C GLN A 134 1.26 0.03 3.73
N LEU A 135 0.07 -0.10 4.32
CA LEU A 135 -0.85 1.02 4.53
C LEU A 135 -0.26 2.08 5.47
N HIS A 136 0.37 1.67 6.58
CA HIS A 136 1.05 2.60 7.46
C HIS A 136 2.20 3.33 6.76
N ARG A 137 2.95 2.64 5.91
CA ARG A 137 3.99 3.25 5.09
C ARG A 137 3.41 4.25 4.08
N TYR A 138 2.32 3.87 3.41
CA TYR A 138 1.58 4.73 2.50
C TYR A 138 1.15 6.04 3.18
N HIS A 139 0.47 5.97 4.32
CA HIS A 139 -0.01 7.17 5.04
C HIS A 139 1.13 8.09 5.49
N ARG A 140 2.27 7.54 5.91
CA ARG A 140 3.44 8.36 6.25
C ARG A 140 4.01 9.09 5.04
N LEU A 141 4.11 8.42 3.91
CA LEU A 141 4.57 9.02 2.67
C LEU A 141 3.56 10.05 2.13
N GLU A 142 2.27 9.82 2.32
CA GLU A 142 1.21 10.75 1.95
C GLU A 142 1.30 12.06 2.76
N THR A 143 1.48 11.98 4.08
CA THR A 143 1.68 13.17 4.92
C THR A 143 2.97 13.92 4.57
N ALA A 144 4.06 13.20 4.29
CA ALA A 144 5.31 13.80 3.84
C ALA A 144 5.16 14.52 2.48
N ALA A 145 4.46 13.90 1.52
CA ALA A 145 4.16 14.50 0.22
C ALA A 145 3.29 15.75 0.37
N GLY A 146 2.29 15.72 1.24
CA GLY A 146 1.47 16.89 1.58
C GLY A 146 2.31 18.06 2.13
N ALA A 147 3.21 17.77 3.06
CA ALA A 147 4.12 18.79 3.63
C ALA A 147 5.04 19.38 2.55
N LEU A 148 5.61 18.55 1.66
CA LEU A 148 6.45 19.01 0.55
C LEU A 148 5.66 19.88 -0.43
N SER A 149 4.42 19.50 -0.75
CA SER A 149 3.54 20.30 -1.64
C SER A 149 3.24 21.68 -1.05
N ILE A 150 2.92 21.76 0.24
CA ILE A 150 2.70 23.04 0.95
C ILE A 150 4.00 23.85 0.98
N ALA A 151 5.15 23.22 1.21
CA ALA A 151 6.45 23.88 1.22
C ALA A 151 6.75 24.56 -0.13
N ILE A 152 6.50 23.86 -1.26
CA ILE A 152 6.67 24.41 -2.61
C ILE A 152 5.77 25.63 -2.82
N VAL A 153 4.50 25.57 -2.40
CA VAL A 153 3.56 26.69 -2.51
C VAL A 153 4.02 27.89 -1.68
N LEU A 154 4.48 27.67 -0.44
CA LEU A 154 4.99 28.75 0.43
C LEU A 154 6.23 29.42 -0.16
N VAL A 155 7.20 28.65 -0.67
CA VAL A 155 8.41 29.20 -1.29
C VAL A 155 8.05 29.94 -2.57
N SER A 156 7.12 29.45 -3.39
CA SER A 156 6.65 30.13 -4.59
C SER A 156 5.94 31.46 -4.26
N ALA A 157 5.09 31.47 -3.23
CA ALA A 157 4.45 32.68 -2.73
C ALA A 157 5.48 33.70 -2.19
N ALA A 158 6.54 33.22 -1.52
CA ALA A 158 7.62 34.07 -1.02
C ALA A 158 8.34 34.84 -2.15
N VAL A 159 8.53 34.22 -3.31
CA VAL A 159 9.13 34.86 -4.49
C VAL A 159 8.24 35.98 -5.01
N VAL A 160 6.93 35.72 -5.14
CA VAL A 160 5.96 36.70 -5.66
C VAL A 160 5.79 37.89 -4.70
N THR A 161 5.66 37.59 -3.40
CA THR A 161 5.42 38.61 -2.36
C THR A 161 6.69 39.27 -1.84
N ARG A 162 7.88 38.77 -2.20
CA ARG A 162 9.21 39.17 -1.67
C ARG A 162 9.34 39.05 -0.16
N LEU A 163 8.48 38.25 0.49
CA LEU A 163 8.48 38.00 1.93
C LEU A 163 9.45 36.88 2.30
N ARG A 164 10.66 37.20 2.71
CA ARG A 164 11.72 36.22 3.03
C ARG A 164 11.33 35.20 4.11
N TRP A 165 10.49 35.59 5.07
CA TRP A 165 10.06 34.68 6.15
C TRP A 165 9.21 33.51 5.61
N LEU A 166 8.42 33.72 4.56
CA LEU A 166 7.66 32.63 3.90
C LEU A 166 8.61 31.59 3.28
N ALA A 167 9.70 32.04 2.67
CA ALA A 167 10.69 31.12 2.10
C ALA A 167 11.36 30.28 3.20
N TRP A 168 11.64 30.86 4.36
CA TRP A 168 12.17 30.14 5.51
C TRP A 168 11.17 29.13 6.06
N ALA A 169 9.90 29.53 6.24
CA ALA A 169 8.84 28.62 6.68
C ALA A 169 8.66 27.45 5.72
N GLY A 170 8.59 27.71 4.41
CA GLY A 170 8.52 26.67 3.40
C GLY A 170 9.76 25.78 3.37
N GLY A 171 10.97 26.35 3.51
CA GLY A 171 12.20 25.58 3.58
C GLY A 171 12.24 24.61 4.76
N VAL A 172 11.89 25.08 5.97
CA VAL A 172 11.83 24.23 7.18
C VAL A 172 10.80 23.12 6.99
N LEU A 173 9.59 23.44 6.52
CA LEU A 173 8.54 22.45 6.28
C LEU A 173 8.97 21.42 5.23
N GLY A 174 9.67 21.86 4.17
CA GLY A 174 10.20 20.99 3.13
C GLY A 174 11.27 20.03 3.64
N VAL A 175 12.19 20.52 4.49
CA VAL A 175 13.21 19.65 5.12
C VAL A 175 12.55 18.61 6.03
N LEU A 176 11.56 18.99 6.82
CA LEU A 176 10.81 18.05 7.68
C LEU A 176 10.07 17.00 6.85
N GLY A 177 9.42 17.39 5.75
CA GLY A 177 8.75 16.49 4.84
C GLY A 177 9.73 15.52 4.16
N ALA A 178 10.87 16.02 3.67
CA ALA A 178 11.90 15.18 3.05
C ALA A 178 12.54 14.21 4.06
N ALA A 179 12.82 14.65 5.28
CA ALA A 179 13.35 13.80 6.35
C ALA A 179 12.36 12.70 6.74
N GLY A 180 11.07 13.04 6.88
CA GLY A 180 10.00 12.06 7.14
C GLY A 180 9.85 11.02 6.02
N SER A 181 9.96 11.46 4.76
CA SER A 181 9.95 10.57 3.60
C SER A 181 11.13 9.59 3.62
N LEU A 182 12.35 10.08 3.83
CA LEU A 182 13.56 9.25 3.92
C LEU A 182 13.46 8.25 5.08
N ALA A 183 13.05 8.69 6.27
CA ALA A 183 12.86 7.82 7.42
C ALA A 183 11.87 6.67 7.13
N SER A 184 10.78 6.94 6.41
CA SER A 184 9.80 5.93 5.97
C SER A 184 10.36 4.98 4.91
N VAL A 185 11.23 5.44 4.01
CA VAL A 185 11.84 4.60 2.97
C VAL A 185 12.86 3.65 3.59
N PHE A 186 13.67 4.12 4.52
CA PHE A 186 14.71 3.31 5.19
C PHE A 186 14.19 2.48 6.37
N GLY A 187 12.91 2.55 6.69
CA GLY A 187 12.32 1.77 7.79
C GLY A 187 12.83 2.15 9.18
N LEU A 188 13.28 3.41 9.35
CA LEU A 188 13.81 3.93 10.61
C LEU A 188 12.69 4.31 11.61
N ILE A 189 11.46 4.38 11.13
CA ILE A 189 10.26 4.67 11.94
C ILE A 189 9.11 3.79 11.46
#